data_7d322840a299e474476640dc952ca0a2
#
_entry.id   7d322840a299e474476640dc952ca0a2
#
_cell.length_a   1.000
_cell.length_b   1.000
_cell.length_c   1.000
_cell.angle_alpha   90.00
_cell.angle_beta   90.00
_cell.angle_gamma   90.00
#
_symmetry.space_group_name_H-M   'P 1'
#
loop_
_entity.id
_entity.type
_entity.pdbx_description
1 polymer ?
#
loop_
_entity_poly.entity_id
_entity_poly.type
_entity_poly.pdbx_seq_one_letter_code
_entity_poly.pdbx_strand_id
1 'polypeptide(L)'
;YCKRVKKGETGLLIGKITRRSPFDGYTDSSKNKAVIMQNVFKQGDAYFNTGDLVRDIGFRHAQFIDRLGDTFRWKGENVSTTQVENIVSDYEKIANAVVYGVEVPHTNGRAGMVAITLAEHCSLTEQDLSNMLTHFKAELPSYAVPLFIRVQEQVETTGTFKYLKNKLKTQGFNI
;
A
#
# COMPACT_ATOMS: atom_id res chain seq x y z
N TYR A 1 -7.87 3.70 24.28
CA TYR A 1 -8.13 2.31 23.92
C TYR A 1 -8.64 2.23 22.48
N CYS A 2 -8.25 1.16 21.76
CA CYS A 2 -8.71 0.91 20.42
C CYS A 2 -10.14 0.35 20.38
N LYS A 3 -10.82 0.54 19.24
CA LYS A 3 -12.10 -0.10 18.95
C LYS A 3 -11.87 -1.29 18.02
N ARG A 4 -12.65 -2.36 18.19
CA ARG A 4 -12.72 -3.43 17.20
C ARG A 4 -13.57 -3.00 16.02
N VAL A 5 -13.14 -3.36 14.83
CA VAL A 5 -13.93 -3.15 13.61
C VAL A 5 -15.16 -4.05 13.59
N LYS A 6 -16.19 -3.60 12.88
CA LYS A 6 -17.40 -4.39 12.59
C LYS A 6 -17.20 -5.12 11.25
N LYS A 7 -18.05 -6.11 11.00
CA LYS A 7 -18.10 -6.77 9.69
C LYS A 7 -18.28 -5.74 8.56
N GLY A 8 -17.43 -5.84 7.55
CA GLY A 8 -17.35 -4.92 6.41
C GLY A 8 -16.38 -3.74 6.62
N GLU A 9 -15.95 -3.47 7.85
CA GLU A 9 -15.00 -2.39 8.12
C GLU A 9 -13.56 -2.87 7.99
N THR A 10 -12.67 -1.95 7.61
CA THR A 10 -11.22 -2.17 7.54
C THR A 10 -10.56 -1.75 8.85
N GLY A 11 -9.62 -2.56 9.32
CA GLY A 11 -8.83 -2.26 10.51
C GLY A 11 -7.44 -2.89 10.46
N LEU A 12 -6.62 -2.48 11.41
CA LEU A 12 -5.28 -3.03 11.60
C LEU A 12 -5.37 -4.45 12.17
N LEU A 13 -4.72 -5.40 11.51
CA LEU A 13 -4.58 -6.76 12.05
C LEU A 13 -3.55 -6.75 13.19
N ILE A 14 -3.98 -7.20 14.36
CA ILE A 14 -3.11 -7.30 15.53
C ILE A 14 -3.19 -8.68 16.18
N GLY A 15 -2.05 -9.21 16.58
CA GLY A 15 -1.94 -10.49 17.26
C GLY A 15 -1.80 -10.32 18.77
N LYS A 16 -2.65 -10.96 19.57
CA LYS A 16 -2.52 -10.89 21.04
C LYS A 16 -1.28 -11.65 21.51
N ILE A 17 -0.42 -10.96 22.26
CA ILE A 17 0.75 -11.56 22.89
C ILE A 17 0.32 -12.24 24.20
N THR A 18 0.61 -13.53 24.30
CA THR A 18 0.27 -14.35 25.49
C THR A 18 1.41 -15.31 25.81
N ARG A 19 1.37 -15.97 26.98
CA ARG A 19 2.34 -17.03 27.31
C ARG A 19 2.32 -18.21 26.33
N ARG A 20 1.18 -18.48 25.66
CA ARG A 20 1.03 -19.55 24.66
C ARG A 20 1.37 -19.09 23.24
N SER A 21 1.40 -17.80 22.99
CA SER A 21 1.77 -17.16 21.73
C SER A 21 2.67 -15.99 22.07
N PRO A 22 3.93 -16.25 22.45
CA PRO A 22 4.90 -15.19 22.75
C PRO A 22 5.29 -14.47 21.47
N PHE A 23 5.78 -13.25 21.63
CA PHE A 23 6.47 -12.52 20.56
C PHE A 23 7.97 -12.60 20.86
N ASP A 24 8.68 -13.43 20.11
CA ASP A 24 10.13 -13.65 20.32
C ASP A 24 11.00 -12.48 19.82
N GLY A 25 10.39 -11.55 19.08
CA GLY A 25 11.08 -10.36 18.59
C GLY A 25 11.78 -10.54 17.25
N TYR A 26 12.22 -9.41 16.70
CA TYR A 26 13.13 -9.38 15.57
C TYR A 26 14.58 -9.42 16.07
N THR A 27 15.49 -9.88 15.24
CA THR A 27 16.96 -9.82 15.49
C THR A 27 17.44 -8.40 15.81
N ASP A 28 16.81 -7.39 15.20
CA ASP A 28 17.01 -5.98 15.52
C ASP A 28 16.05 -5.55 16.64
N SER A 29 16.58 -5.47 17.86
CA SER A 29 15.80 -5.14 19.06
C SER A 29 15.17 -3.73 19.03
N SER A 30 15.72 -2.80 18.25
CA SER A 30 15.16 -1.45 18.09
C SER A 30 13.78 -1.47 17.46
N LYS A 31 13.53 -2.41 16.56
CA LYS A 31 12.25 -2.61 15.87
C LYS A 31 11.18 -3.22 16.76
N ASN A 32 11.56 -3.96 17.81
CA ASN A 32 10.61 -4.65 18.67
C ASN A 32 9.69 -3.69 19.41
N LYS A 33 10.21 -2.54 19.88
CA LYS A 33 9.39 -1.52 20.58
C LYS A 33 8.34 -0.88 19.66
N ALA A 34 8.64 -0.74 18.39
CA ALA A 34 7.74 -0.11 17.42
C ALA A 34 6.54 -1.00 17.02
N VAL A 35 6.69 -2.32 17.16
CA VAL A 35 5.65 -3.27 16.74
C VAL A 35 4.81 -3.83 17.90
N ILE A 36 5.19 -3.57 19.15
CA ILE A 36 4.43 -3.97 20.33
C ILE A 36 3.51 -2.83 20.76
N MET A 37 2.20 -3.08 20.69
CA MET A 37 1.16 -2.16 21.17
C MET A 37 0.74 -2.58 22.57
N GLN A 38 0.84 -1.67 23.54
CA GLN A 38 0.42 -1.90 24.92
C GLN A 38 -0.90 -1.19 25.21
N ASN A 39 -1.67 -1.75 26.16
CA ASN A 39 -2.93 -1.18 26.62
C ASN A 39 -3.93 -0.92 25.47
N VAL A 40 -4.07 -1.88 24.56
CA VAL A 40 -4.89 -1.74 23.35
C VAL A 40 -6.37 -1.72 23.66
N PHE A 41 -6.87 -2.74 24.36
CA PHE A 41 -8.29 -2.84 24.74
C PHE A 41 -8.49 -2.73 26.25
N LYS A 42 -7.47 -3.05 27.03
CA LYS A 42 -7.49 -2.93 28.50
C LYS A 42 -6.08 -2.71 29.02
N GLN A 43 -5.97 -2.20 30.23
CA GLN A 43 -4.70 -2.02 30.91
C GLN A 43 -3.94 -3.35 31.07
N GLY A 44 -2.65 -3.35 30.73
CA GLY A 44 -1.76 -4.51 30.84
C GLY A 44 -1.86 -5.50 29.69
N ASP A 45 -2.70 -5.31 28.68
CA ASP A 45 -2.68 -6.16 27.49
C ASP A 45 -1.57 -5.71 26.51
N ALA A 46 -1.07 -6.66 25.71
CA ALA A 46 -0.08 -6.42 24.69
C ALA A 46 -0.45 -7.15 23.40
N TYR A 47 -0.22 -6.47 22.29
CA TYR A 47 -0.49 -6.98 20.95
C TYR A 47 0.67 -6.70 20.02
N PHE A 48 0.92 -7.63 19.12
CA PHE A 48 1.82 -7.46 18.00
C PHE A 48 1.09 -6.74 16.85
N ASN A 49 1.67 -5.65 16.37
CA ASN A 49 1.21 -4.93 15.20
C ASN A 49 1.78 -5.59 13.95
N THR A 50 0.92 -6.22 13.12
CA THR A 50 1.36 -6.85 11.87
C THR A 50 1.72 -5.83 10.80
N GLY A 51 1.21 -4.61 10.91
CA GLY A 51 1.29 -3.59 9.87
C GLY A 51 0.33 -3.82 8.70
N ASP A 52 -0.51 -4.85 8.75
CA ASP A 52 -1.44 -5.20 7.68
C ASP A 52 -2.85 -4.66 7.98
N LEU A 53 -3.44 -3.99 6.99
CA LEU A 53 -4.83 -3.58 7.00
C LEU A 53 -5.69 -4.68 6.38
N VAL A 54 -6.72 -5.09 7.11
CA VAL A 54 -7.62 -6.15 6.68
C VAL A 54 -9.08 -5.71 6.85
N ARG A 55 -9.96 -6.21 5.99
CA ARG A 55 -11.41 -6.05 6.11
C ARG A 55 -12.01 -7.29 6.74
N ASP A 56 -12.78 -7.13 7.81
CA ASP A 56 -13.55 -8.24 8.37
C ASP A 56 -14.71 -8.61 7.43
N ILE A 57 -14.66 -9.80 6.83
CA ILE A 57 -15.72 -10.31 5.95
C ILE A 57 -16.69 -11.28 6.66
N GLY A 58 -16.53 -11.43 7.97
CA GLY A 58 -17.32 -12.33 8.79
C GLY A 58 -16.77 -13.75 8.84
N PHE A 59 -17.42 -14.63 9.62
CA PHE A 59 -17.05 -16.04 9.79
C PHE A 59 -15.60 -16.28 10.20
N ARG A 60 -14.95 -15.33 10.88
CA ARG A 60 -13.51 -15.30 11.22
C ARG A 60 -12.58 -15.26 10.00
N HIS A 61 -13.06 -14.75 8.87
CA HIS A 61 -12.26 -14.50 7.70
C HIS A 61 -11.99 -13.01 7.57
N ALA A 62 -10.81 -12.69 7.04
CA ALA A 62 -10.40 -11.33 6.76
C ALA A 62 -9.81 -11.26 5.35
N GLN A 63 -10.16 -10.20 4.63
CA GLN A 63 -9.59 -9.88 3.33
C GLN A 63 -8.43 -8.92 3.55
N PHE A 64 -7.26 -9.23 3.01
CA PHE A 64 -6.14 -8.30 2.98
C PHE A 64 -6.49 -7.09 2.11
N ILE A 65 -6.23 -5.91 2.61
CA ILE A 65 -6.48 -4.65 1.89
C ILE A 65 -5.15 -4.01 1.48
N ASP A 66 -4.24 -3.77 2.44
CA ASP A 66 -2.95 -3.14 2.18
C ASP A 66 -2.05 -3.22 3.42
N ARG A 67 -0.83 -2.71 3.30
CA ARG A 67 0.05 -2.44 4.44
C ARG A 67 -0.10 -1.02 4.94
N LEU A 68 -0.08 -0.83 6.25
CA LEU A 68 -0.23 0.47 6.89
C LEU A 68 0.82 1.50 6.40
N GLY A 69 2.04 1.03 6.06
CA GLY A 69 3.13 1.87 5.55
C GLY A 69 3.09 2.12 4.03
N ASP A 70 2.21 1.43 3.31
CA ASP A 70 2.12 1.51 1.85
C ASP A 70 0.93 2.37 1.40
N THR A 71 -0.10 2.55 2.25
CA THR A 71 -1.15 3.54 1.99
C THR A 71 -0.60 4.96 2.03
N PHE A 72 -1.19 5.84 1.25
CA PHE A 72 -0.93 7.28 1.33
C PHE A 72 -2.25 8.07 1.35
N ARG A 73 -2.21 9.30 1.85
CA ARG A 73 -3.38 10.16 1.95
C ARG A 73 -3.34 11.24 0.88
N TRP A 74 -4.41 11.34 0.09
CA TRP A 74 -4.59 12.35 -0.93
C TRP A 74 -5.99 12.94 -0.88
N LYS A 75 -6.11 14.28 -0.91
CA LYS A 75 -7.39 15.00 -0.84
C LYS A 75 -8.29 14.59 0.32
N GLY A 76 -7.69 14.24 1.47
CA GLY A 76 -8.43 13.80 2.66
C GLY A 76 -8.75 12.30 2.71
N GLU A 77 -8.55 11.56 1.61
CA GLU A 77 -8.87 10.14 1.49
C GLU A 77 -7.61 9.26 1.58
N ASN A 78 -7.78 8.04 2.08
CA ASN A 78 -6.70 7.04 2.10
C ASN A 78 -6.72 6.25 0.79
N VAL A 79 -5.58 6.22 0.12
CA VAL A 79 -5.38 5.46 -1.13
C VAL A 79 -4.64 4.17 -0.83
N SER A 80 -5.21 3.03 -1.20
CA SER A 80 -4.56 1.72 -1.15
C SER A 80 -3.66 1.56 -2.36
N THR A 81 -2.36 1.34 -2.14
CA THR A 81 -1.42 1.13 -3.24
C THR A 81 -1.71 -0.18 -3.96
N THR A 82 -2.05 -1.24 -3.22
CA THR A 82 -2.37 -2.56 -3.79
C THR A 82 -3.60 -2.50 -4.70
N GLN A 83 -4.64 -1.76 -4.30
CA GLN A 83 -5.83 -1.62 -5.15
C GLN A 83 -5.49 -0.94 -6.49
N VAL A 84 -4.72 0.15 -6.43
CA VAL A 84 -4.32 0.88 -7.63
C VAL A 84 -3.35 0.05 -8.49
N GLU A 85 -2.39 -0.66 -7.86
CA GLU A 85 -1.45 -1.56 -8.56
C GLU A 85 -2.19 -2.63 -9.37
N ASN A 86 -3.23 -3.26 -8.79
CA ASN A 86 -4.03 -4.27 -9.48
C ASN A 86 -4.69 -3.69 -10.74
N ILE A 87 -5.39 -2.56 -10.61
CA ILE A 87 -6.07 -1.92 -11.74
C ILE A 87 -5.10 -1.46 -12.83
N VAL A 88 -3.93 -0.93 -12.43
CA VAL A 88 -2.90 -0.51 -13.40
C VAL A 88 -2.31 -1.72 -14.12
N SER A 89 -2.05 -2.82 -13.40
CA SER A 89 -1.48 -4.05 -13.96
C SER A 89 -2.44 -4.81 -14.88
N ASP A 90 -3.75 -4.54 -14.80
CA ASP A 90 -4.73 -5.12 -15.71
C ASP A 90 -4.64 -4.56 -17.15
N TYR A 91 -3.88 -3.48 -17.36
CA TYR A 91 -3.67 -2.94 -18.70
C TYR A 91 -2.62 -3.75 -19.47
N GLU A 92 -3.01 -4.28 -20.64
CA GLU A 92 -2.28 -5.31 -21.40
C GLU A 92 -0.79 -5.01 -21.69
N LYS A 93 -0.43 -3.71 -21.82
CA LYS A 93 0.95 -3.28 -22.10
C LYS A 93 1.82 -3.14 -20.85
N ILE A 94 1.30 -3.37 -19.66
CA ILE A 94 2.00 -3.21 -18.40
C ILE A 94 2.38 -4.59 -17.84
N ALA A 95 3.69 -4.82 -17.68
CA ALA A 95 4.19 -6.03 -17.05
C ALA A 95 4.18 -5.94 -15.52
N ASN A 96 4.54 -4.78 -14.96
CA ASN A 96 4.54 -4.54 -13.51
C ASN A 96 4.14 -3.10 -13.20
N ALA A 97 3.48 -2.92 -12.08
CA ALA A 97 3.12 -1.62 -11.54
C ALA A 97 3.48 -1.52 -10.07
N VAL A 98 4.06 -0.40 -9.66
CA VAL A 98 4.37 -0.08 -8.26
C VAL A 98 3.84 1.30 -7.93
N VAL A 99 2.86 1.36 -7.04
CA VAL A 99 2.18 2.60 -6.65
C VAL A 99 2.73 3.12 -5.33
N TYR A 100 2.92 4.41 -5.27
CA TYR A 100 3.40 5.13 -4.08
C TYR A 100 2.90 6.57 -4.07
N GLY A 101 2.91 7.18 -2.88
CA GLY A 101 2.56 8.59 -2.72
C GLY A 101 3.80 9.48 -2.79
N VAL A 102 3.72 10.55 -3.55
CA VAL A 102 4.77 11.59 -3.67
C VAL A 102 4.27 12.93 -3.13
N GLU A 103 5.16 13.66 -2.48
CA GLU A 103 4.86 15.00 -1.97
C GLU A 103 4.93 16.00 -3.13
N VAL A 104 3.85 16.75 -3.32
CA VAL A 104 3.79 17.81 -4.33
C VAL A 104 3.79 19.15 -3.60
N PRO A 105 4.66 20.11 -3.96
CA PRO A 105 4.71 21.41 -3.33
C PRO A 105 3.33 22.09 -3.28
N HIS A 106 3.03 22.78 -2.18
CA HIS A 106 1.80 23.51 -1.97
C HIS A 106 0.52 22.66 -1.93
N THR A 107 0.63 21.33 -1.74
CA THR A 107 -0.53 20.46 -1.58
C THR A 107 -0.52 19.74 -0.23
N ASN A 108 -1.71 19.38 0.26
CA ASN A 108 -1.84 18.54 1.45
C ASN A 108 -1.93 17.06 1.06
N GLY A 109 -1.13 16.24 1.74
CA GLY A 109 -1.06 14.81 1.47
C GLY A 109 -0.03 14.47 0.41
N ARG A 110 -0.19 13.29 -0.19
CA ARG A 110 0.71 12.75 -1.22
C ARG A 110 -0.08 12.37 -2.45
N ALA A 111 0.32 12.89 -3.59
CA ALA A 111 -0.29 12.54 -4.87
C ALA A 111 0.11 11.11 -5.27
N GLY A 112 -0.79 10.38 -5.89
CA GLY A 112 -0.51 9.05 -6.42
C GLY A 112 0.47 9.10 -7.59
N MET A 113 1.52 8.30 -7.51
CA MET A 113 2.46 8.05 -8.58
C MET A 113 2.60 6.56 -8.80
N VAL A 114 2.67 6.14 -10.04
CA VAL A 114 2.91 4.75 -10.42
C VAL A 114 4.18 4.63 -11.25
N ALA A 115 5.09 3.74 -10.84
CA ALA A 115 6.20 3.29 -11.67
C ALA A 115 5.76 2.00 -12.38
N ILE A 116 5.88 1.98 -13.70
CA ILE A 116 5.49 0.84 -14.54
C ILE A 116 6.68 0.32 -15.33
N THR A 117 6.69 -0.99 -15.56
CA THR A 117 7.49 -1.62 -16.60
C THR A 117 6.56 -2.10 -17.70
N LEU A 118 6.98 -1.95 -18.94
CA LEU A 118 6.18 -2.40 -20.07
C LEU A 118 6.39 -3.90 -20.32
N ALA A 119 5.39 -4.52 -20.92
CA ALA A 119 5.52 -5.87 -21.46
C ALA A 119 6.55 -5.90 -22.60
N GLU A 120 7.12 -7.07 -22.85
CA GLU A 120 8.14 -7.23 -23.88
C GLU A 120 7.67 -6.70 -25.24
N HIS A 121 8.55 -5.95 -25.93
CA HIS A 121 8.29 -5.34 -27.22
C HIS A 121 7.13 -4.33 -27.26
N CYS A 122 6.62 -3.88 -26.11
CA CYS A 122 5.61 -2.84 -26.02
C CYS A 122 6.23 -1.44 -25.88
N SER A 123 5.54 -0.45 -26.45
CA SER A 123 5.79 0.97 -26.25
C SER A 123 4.47 1.69 -25.94
N LEU A 124 4.56 2.82 -25.26
CA LEU A 124 3.40 3.66 -25.00
C LEU A 124 3.32 4.78 -26.01
N THR A 125 2.14 4.94 -26.60
CA THR A 125 1.77 6.09 -27.42
C THR A 125 0.92 7.06 -26.60
N GLU A 126 0.68 8.27 -27.10
CA GLU A 126 -0.27 9.21 -26.47
C GLU A 126 -1.68 8.63 -26.39
N GLN A 127 -2.08 7.84 -27.40
CA GLN A 127 -3.37 7.15 -27.38
C GLN A 127 -3.45 6.11 -26.26
N ASP A 128 -2.35 5.38 -25.99
CA ASP A 128 -2.29 4.43 -24.87
C ASP A 128 -2.46 5.14 -23.54
N LEU A 129 -1.79 6.29 -23.33
CA LEU A 129 -1.95 7.08 -22.12
C LEU A 129 -3.38 7.55 -21.91
N SER A 130 -4.06 7.97 -22.98
CA SER A 130 -5.46 8.36 -22.93
C SER A 130 -6.38 7.18 -22.59
N ASN A 131 -6.14 6.02 -23.18
CA ASN A 131 -6.89 4.79 -22.91
C ASN A 131 -6.68 4.32 -21.47
N MET A 132 -5.42 4.32 -20.99
CA MET A 132 -5.08 4.02 -19.60
C MET A 132 -5.82 4.93 -18.62
N LEU A 133 -5.79 6.25 -18.87
CA LEU A 133 -6.49 7.21 -18.03
C LEU A 133 -8.00 6.97 -17.98
N THR A 134 -8.58 6.61 -19.11
CA THR A 134 -10.01 6.27 -19.22
C THR A 134 -10.31 5.01 -18.39
N HIS A 135 -9.50 3.96 -18.53
CA HIS A 135 -9.60 2.74 -17.76
C HIS A 135 -9.48 3.00 -16.25
N PHE A 136 -8.45 3.74 -15.82
CA PHE A 136 -8.26 4.05 -14.41
C PHE A 136 -9.42 4.86 -13.82
N LYS A 137 -9.99 5.80 -14.57
CA LYS A 137 -11.14 6.59 -14.12
C LYS A 137 -12.43 5.77 -14.03
N ALA A 138 -12.55 4.69 -14.80
CA ALA A 138 -13.70 3.80 -14.74
C ALA A 138 -13.66 2.90 -13.49
N GLU A 139 -12.46 2.44 -13.09
CA GLU A 139 -12.27 1.43 -12.05
C GLU A 139 -11.85 2.02 -10.69
N LEU A 140 -11.30 3.23 -10.66
CA LEU A 140 -10.80 3.88 -9.45
C LEU A 140 -11.62 5.13 -9.10
N PRO A 141 -11.84 5.39 -7.81
CA PRO A 141 -12.35 6.68 -7.38
C PRO A 141 -11.35 7.79 -7.75
N SER A 142 -11.86 8.98 -8.05
CA SER A 142 -11.08 10.10 -8.61
C SER A 142 -9.83 10.48 -7.81
N TYR A 143 -9.87 10.30 -6.49
CA TYR A 143 -8.74 10.58 -5.60
C TYR A 143 -7.64 9.51 -5.68
N ALA A 144 -7.96 8.29 -6.14
CA ALA A 144 -7.02 7.17 -6.24
C ALA A 144 -6.35 7.06 -7.61
N VAL A 145 -6.87 7.75 -8.63
CA VAL A 145 -6.25 7.78 -9.96
C VAL A 145 -4.85 8.42 -9.85
N PRO A 146 -3.77 7.73 -10.28
CA PRO A 146 -2.43 8.28 -10.23
C PRO A 146 -2.30 9.55 -11.08
N LEU A 147 -1.64 10.58 -10.52
CA LEU A 147 -1.36 11.82 -11.23
C LEU A 147 -0.07 11.75 -12.05
N PHE A 148 0.83 10.85 -11.68
CA PHE A 148 2.14 10.70 -12.33
C PHE A 148 2.37 9.25 -12.70
N ILE A 149 2.90 9.05 -13.91
CA ILE A 149 3.34 7.74 -14.41
C ILE A 149 4.82 7.85 -14.72
N ARG A 150 5.61 6.91 -14.20
CA ARG A 150 7.03 6.76 -14.52
C ARG A 150 7.23 5.45 -15.26
N VAL A 151 7.75 5.49 -16.46
CA VAL A 151 8.16 4.30 -17.21
C VAL A 151 9.61 3.98 -16.83
N GLN A 152 9.86 2.72 -16.47
CA GLN A 152 11.18 2.21 -16.11
C GLN A 152 11.47 0.92 -16.88
N GLU A 153 12.73 0.66 -17.17
CA GLU A 153 13.14 -0.63 -17.78
C GLU A 153 12.92 -1.79 -16.81
N GLN A 154 13.24 -1.57 -15.54
CA GLN A 154 13.05 -2.56 -14.48
C GLN A 154 12.64 -1.88 -13.17
N VAL A 155 11.79 -2.54 -12.40
CA VAL A 155 11.49 -2.14 -11.03
C VAL A 155 12.34 -3.00 -10.09
N GLU A 156 13.18 -2.34 -9.29
CA GLU A 156 14.03 -3.04 -8.32
C GLU A 156 13.18 -3.78 -7.27
N THR A 157 13.51 -5.03 -7.05
CA THR A 157 12.89 -5.86 -6.02
C THR A 157 13.90 -6.26 -4.95
N THR A 158 13.43 -6.57 -3.76
CA THR A 158 14.24 -7.22 -2.72
C THR A 158 14.46 -8.69 -3.09
N GLY A 159 15.40 -9.37 -2.40
CA GLY A 159 15.58 -10.83 -2.53
C GLY A 159 14.32 -11.67 -2.21
N THR A 160 13.29 -11.06 -1.65
CA THR A 160 11.95 -11.65 -1.42
C THR A 160 10.90 -11.17 -2.42
N PHE A 161 11.33 -10.67 -3.56
CA PHE A 161 10.48 -10.13 -4.64
C PHE A 161 9.54 -8.99 -4.23
N LYS A 162 9.87 -8.24 -3.18
CA LYS A 162 9.14 -7.02 -2.80
C LYS A 162 9.77 -5.81 -3.48
N TYR A 163 8.94 -4.99 -4.09
CA TYR A 163 9.40 -3.75 -4.71
C TYR A 163 10.02 -2.77 -3.70
N LEU A 164 11.12 -2.13 -4.09
CA LEU A 164 11.81 -1.14 -3.26
C LEU A 164 11.11 0.24 -3.33
N LYS A 165 9.89 0.31 -2.81
CA LYS A 165 9.07 1.54 -2.81
C LYS A 165 9.77 2.74 -2.17
N ASN A 166 10.65 2.52 -1.20
CA ASN A 166 11.36 3.62 -0.52
C ASN A 166 12.27 4.41 -1.47
N LYS A 167 12.98 3.73 -2.36
CA LYS A 167 13.83 4.39 -3.37
C LYS A 167 12.99 5.25 -4.30
N LEU A 168 11.87 4.70 -4.78
CA LEU A 168 10.92 5.41 -5.63
C LEU A 168 10.30 6.64 -4.94
N LYS A 169 9.90 6.49 -3.67
CA LYS A 169 9.37 7.60 -2.85
C LYS A 169 10.40 8.74 -2.70
N THR A 170 11.68 8.40 -2.50
CA THR A 170 12.76 9.40 -2.35
C THR A 170 13.04 10.13 -3.66
N GLN A 171 12.96 9.45 -4.80
CA GLN A 171 13.12 10.06 -6.12
C GLN A 171 11.99 11.04 -6.46
N GLY A 172 10.80 10.84 -5.84
CA GLY A 172 9.64 11.69 -6.07
C GLY A 172 9.19 11.67 -7.54
N PHE A 173 8.60 12.78 -7.99
CA PHE A 173 8.15 12.97 -9.38
C PHE A 173 9.18 13.71 -10.26
N ASN A 174 10.37 14.00 -9.75
CA ASN A 174 11.45 14.54 -10.55
C ASN A 174 11.94 13.47 -11.53
N ILE A 175 11.95 13.80 -12.79
CA ILE A 175 12.37 12.94 -13.91
C ILE A 175 13.78 13.35 -14.35
#